data_bfbbad7542b21808358b4cf9e5978df1
#
_entry.id   bfbbad7542b21808358b4cf9e5978df1
#
_cell.length_a   1.000
_cell.length_b   1.000
_cell.length_c   1.000
_cell.angle_alpha   90.00
_cell.angle_beta   90.00
_cell.angle_gamma   90.00
#
_symmetry.space_group_name_H-M   'P 1'
#
loop_
_entity.id
_entity.type
_entity.pdbx_description
1 polymer ?
#
loop_
_entity_poly.entity_id
_entity_poly.type
_entity_poly.pdbx_seq_one_letter_code
_entity_poly.pdbx_strand_id
1 'polypeptide(L)'
;MSCCAGPDYDLGFPKKVITVQNDIGSSIGRTHYALVPSHNFSFAPALYKSGELFSRDWEHLEPDPYMADGGKYRSRRYGLYQLSATTSQLTYISGASFYQSVEINPLNGGEHRHFSQLDADTVTNPFLRELILFDFAQLTSKKHIEDDWLIGVHQIRILATSGVQGNPTPEGTHRDDENYTAQHLIARHNIGGGINYFYGSGPQPSGRPQAVWKQQSYFDSYYFDRSLWHSVSPIVSGNRDGDGYRDVLLIDFVESSKATGTD
;
A
#
# COMPACT_ATOMS: atom_id res chain seq x y z
N MET A 1 -0.48 -42.32 -0.20
CA MET A 1 -0.50 -41.36 -1.34
C MET A 1 0.22 -40.12 -0.86
N SER A 2 1.42 -39.92 -1.40
CA SER A 2 2.35 -38.86 -0.97
C SER A 2 1.90 -37.55 -1.61
N CYS A 3 1.51 -36.53 -0.83
CA CYS A 3 1.33 -35.17 -1.30
C CYS A 3 2.72 -34.62 -1.65
N CYS A 4 2.99 -34.41 -2.94
CA CYS A 4 4.15 -33.66 -3.40
C CYS A 4 3.98 -32.20 -2.97
N ALA A 5 4.73 -31.77 -1.95
CA ALA A 5 4.98 -30.37 -1.71
C ALA A 5 5.72 -29.83 -2.94
N GLY A 6 5.22 -28.76 -3.56
CA GLY A 6 5.94 -28.06 -4.61
C GLY A 6 7.25 -27.50 -4.10
N PRO A 7 8.21 -27.17 -4.97
CA PRO A 7 9.51 -26.69 -4.54
C PRO A 7 9.35 -25.40 -3.74
N ASP A 8 9.78 -25.43 -2.47
CA ASP A 8 10.03 -24.24 -1.66
C ASP A 8 11.17 -23.47 -2.35
N TYR A 9 10.82 -22.42 -3.10
CA TYR A 9 11.80 -21.46 -3.55
C TYR A 9 12.21 -20.61 -2.34
N ASP A 10 13.22 -21.12 -1.62
CA ASP A 10 13.91 -20.36 -0.59
C ASP A 10 14.75 -19.28 -1.30
N LEU A 11 14.19 -18.08 -1.41
CA LEU A 11 14.88 -16.89 -1.93
C LEU A 11 15.99 -16.42 -0.98
N GLY A 12 16.42 -17.27 -0.03
CA GLY A 12 17.48 -16.94 0.91
C GLY A 12 17.08 -15.86 1.93
N PHE A 13 15.80 -15.59 2.10
CA PHE A 13 15.33 -14.64 3.11
C PHE A 13 15.62 -15.19 4.52
N PRO A 14 16.20 -14.36 5.41
CA PRO A 14 16.45 -14.75 6.78
C PRO A 14 15.13 -15.09 7.49
N LYS A 15 15.24 -15.81 8.62
CA LYS A 15 14.09 -16.30 9.44
C LYS A 15 12.91 -15.37 9.38
N LYS A 16 11.72 -15.90 9.06
CA LYS A 16 10.43 -15.18 9.01
C LYS A 16 10.23 -14.33 10.26
N VAL A 17 10.57 -13.04 10.17
CA VAL A 17 10.42 -12.08 11.27
C VAL A 17 9.03 -11.46 11.31
N ILE A 18 8.27 -11.58 10.20
CA ILE A 18 6.86 -11.28 10.09
C ILE A 18 6.16 -12.54 9.60
N THR A 19 5.05 -12.91 10.26
CA THR A 19 4.21 -14.02 9.84
C THR A 19 2.74 -13.60 9.84
N VAL A 20 1.92 -14.30 9.05
CA VAL A 20 0.49 -14.05 8.93
C VAL A 20 -0.27 -15.37 8.91
N GLN A 21 -1.47 -15.40 9.49
CA GLN A 21 -2.34 -16.58 9.50
C GLN A 21 -3.12 -16.77 8.19
N ASN A 22 -3.31 -15.67 7.40
CA ASN A 22 -4.04 -15.70 6.16
C ASN A 22 -3.16 -16.23 5.01
N ASP A 23 -3.76 -16.98 4.09
CA ASP A 23 -3.17 -17.25 2.77
C ASP A 23 -3.54 -16.11 1.82
N ILE A 24 -2.70 -15.06 1.81
CA ILE A 24 -2.92 -13.83 1.03
C ILE A 24 -2.88 -14.14 -0.46
N GLY A 25 -1.88 -14.88 -0.93
CA GLY A 25 -1.73 -15.21 -2.35
C GLY A 25 -2.91 -16.01 -2.90
N SER A 26 -3.41 -17.01 -2.17
CA SER A 26 -4.61 -17.74 -2.60
C SER A 26 -5.88 -16.88 -2.55
N SER A 27 -5.98 -15.93 -1.63
CA SER A 27 -7.12 -15.01 -1.56
C SER A 27 -7.14 -14.08 -2.78
N ILE A 28 -6.00 -13.49 -3.12
CA ILE A 28 -5.87 -12.65 -4.33
C ILE A 28 -6.18 -13.44 -5.59
N GLY A 29 -5.67 -14.67 -5.71
CA GLY A 29 -5.97 -15.54 -6.86
C GLY A 29 -7.45 -15.89 -7.03
N ARG A 30 -8.28 -15.78 -5.99
CA ARG A 30 -9.73 -16.05 -6.06
C ARG A 30 -10.59 -14.81 -6.19
N THR A 31 -10.24 -13.74 -5.50
CA THR A 31 -11.12 -12.56 -5.31
C THR A 31 -10.45 -11.25 -5.70
N HIS A 32 -9.19 -11.27 -6.10
CA HIS A 32 -8.34 -10.10 -6.42
C HIS A 32 -8.00 -9.22 -5.21
N TYR A 33 -8.39 -9.63 -3.99
CA TYR A 33 -8.01 -8.97 -2.74
C TYR A 33 -7.89 -9.95 -1.58
N ALA A 34 -7.22 -9.52 -0.52
CA ALA A 34 -7.16 -10.19 0.78
C ALA A 34 -7.30 -9.15 1.89
N LEU A 35 -8.20 -9.40 2.86
CA LEU A 35 -8.41 -8.56 4.04
C LEU A 35 -7.75 -9.25 5.23
N VAL A 36 -6.85 -8.57 5.92
CA VAL A 36 -6.03 -9.15 6.99
C VAL A 36 -6.12 -8.27 8.24
N PRO A 37 -6.96 -8.65 9.21
CA PRO A 37 -6.98 -7.99 10.50
C PRO A 37 -5.61 -8.07 11.20
N SER A 38 -5.26 -7.02 11.93
CA SER A 38 -3.94 -6.87 12.57
C SER A 38 -3.58 -8.03 13.52
N HIS A 39 -4.57 -8.63 14.19
CA HIS A 39 -4.35 -9.74 15.11
C HIS A 39 -3.92 -11.06 14.42
N ASN A 40 -4.00 -11.12 13.09
CA ASN A 40 -3.51 -12.26 12.30
C ASN A 40 -2.02 -12.16 11.97
N PHE A 41 -1.40 -11.00 12.21
CA PHE A 41 0.05 -10.84 12.08
C PHE A 41 0.77 -11.16 13.38
N SER A 42 2.00 -11.66 13.25
CA SER A 42 2.96 -11.76 14.35
C SER A 42 4.30 -11.20 13.91
N PHE A 43 4.87 -10.36 14.74
CA PHE A 43 6.15 -9.71 14.52
C PHE A 43 7.19 -10.22 15.50
N ALA A 44 8.41 -10.46 15.03
CA ALA A 44 9.50 -10.79 15.93
C ALA A 44 9.81 -9.59 16.85
N PRO A 45 10.14 -9.81 18.15
CA PRO A 45 10.45 -8.72 19.08
C PRO A 45 11.54 -7.76 18.60
N ALA A 46 12.48 -8.23 17.77
CA ALA A 46 13.53 -7.41 17.16
C ALA A 46 12.99 -6.26 16.29
N LEU A 47 11.74 -6.37 15.77
CA LEU A 47 11.09 -5.34 14.94
C LEU A 47 10.29 -4.31 15.74
N TYR A 48 9.99 -4.54 17.01
CA TYR A 48 9.08 -3.66 17.77
C TYR A 48 9.57 -2.22 17.84
N LYS A 49 10.84 -2.03 18.23
CA LYS A 49 11.42 -0.68 18.34
C LYS A 49 11.48 0.05 17.01
N SER A 50 11.89 -0.64 15.94
CA SER A 50 11.95 -0.04 14.59
C SER A 50 10.57 0.25 14.04
N GLY A 51 9.57 -0.61 14.30
CA GLY A 51 8.18 -0.37 13.94
C GLY A 51 7.54 0.81 14.69
N GLU A 52 7.85 0.97 15.99
CA GLU A 52 7.41 2.13 16.76
C GLU A 52 8.02 3.43 16.22
N LEU A 53 9.31 3.44 15.90
CA LEU A 53 9.97 4.61 15.29
C LEU A 53 9.37 4.92 13.92
N PHE A 54 9.19 3.90 13.08
CA PHE A 54 8.61 4.04 11.76
C PHE A 54 7.22 4.68 11.78
N SER A 55 6.36 4.32 12.75
CA SER A 55 5.01 4.88 12.82
C SER A 55 4.97 6.37 13.18
N ARG A 56 6.05 6.96 13.68
CA ARG A 56 6.18 8.39 13.99
C ARG A 56 6.49 9.24 12.76
N ASP A 57 6.94 8.66 11.66
CA ASP A 57 7.33 9.38 10.44
C ASP A 57 6.14 10.16 9.84
N TRP A 58 4.89 9.75 10.12
CA TRP A 58 3.69 10.46 9.68
C TRP A 58 3.47 11.82 10.37
N GLU A 59 4.18 12.12 11.46
CA GLU A 59 4.07 13.42 12.16
C GLU A 59 4.67 14.58 11.33
N HIS A 60 5.50 14.27 10.34
CA HIS A 60 6.28 15.24 9.58
C HIS A 60 6.09 15.15 8.06
N LEU A 61 4.94 14.62 7.59
CA LEU A 61 4.66 14.53 6.16
C LEU A 61 4.36 15.92 5.57
N GLU A 62 4.94 16.21 4.42
CA GLU A 62 4.70 17.44 3.66
C GLU A 62 3.36 17.39 2.91
N PRO A 63 2.70 18.54 2.70
CA PRO A 63 1.50 18.63 1.88
C PRO A 63 1.73 18.07 0.46
N ASP A 64 0.75 17.34 -0.06
CA ASP A 64 0.76 16.87 -1.44
C ASP A 64 0.44 18.03 -2.40
N PRO A 65 1.37 18.44 -3.29
CA PRO A 65 1.14 19.55 -4.20
C PRO A 65 0.30 19.17 -5.44
N TYR A 66 0.05 17.86 -5.67
CA TYR A 66 -0.59 17.34 -6.88
C TYR A 66 -2.06 16.98 -6.63
N MET A 67 -2.82 17.90 -6.00
CA MET A 67 -4.24 17.71 -5.73
C MET A 67 -5.08 18.50 -6.74
N ALA A 68 -5.47 17.88 -7.86
CA ALA A 68 -6.22 18.54 -8.93
C ALA A 68 -7.62 19.01 -8.52
N ASP A 69 -8.19 18.43 -7.45
CA ASP A 69 -9.45 18.90 -6.83
C ASP A 69 -9.26 20.16 -5.95
N GLY A 70 -8.01 20.68 -5.85
CA GLY A 70 -7.65 21.83 -5.00
C GLY A 70 -7.65 21.50 -3.50
N GLY A 71 -7.81 20.23 -3.12
CA GLY A 71 -7.81 19.78 -1.72
C GLY A 71 -6.46 20.00 -1.04
N LYS A 72 -6.50 20.35 0.27
CA LYS A 72 -5.30 20.47 1.13
C LYS A 72 -5.30 19.43 2.25
N TYR A 73 -6.07 18.39 2.07
CA TYR A 73 -6.32 17.36 3.08
C TYR A 73 -5.33 16.19 2.99
N ARG A 74 -4.39 16.16 2.04
CA ARG A 74 -3.42 15.08 1.88
C ARG A 74 -2.00 15.56 2.09
N SER A 75 -1.26 14.84 2.95
CA SER A 75 0.19 14.94 3.05
C SER A 75 0.81 13.61 2.62
N ARG A 76 2.01 13.66 2.00
CA ARG A 76 2.58 12.46 1.38
C ARG A 76 4.09 12.55 1.26
N ARG A 77 4.75 11.40 1.47
CA ARG A 77 6.11 11.11 0.99
C ARG A 77 6.11 9.88 0.11
N TYR A 78 7.09 9.81 -0.76
CA TYR A 78 7.29 8.71 -1.70
C TYR A 78 8.74 8.28 -1.75
N GLY A 79 8.96 6.98 -1.90
CA GLY A 79 10.27 6.39 -2.18
C GLY A 79 10.15 5.19 -3.09
N LEU A 80 11.15 4.98 -3.93
CA LEU A 80 11.21 3.86 -4.86
C LEU A 80 12.37 2.94 -4.47
N TYR A 81 12.09 1.64 -4.49
CA TYR A 81 13.08 0.58 -4.32
C TYR A 81 13.10 -0.34 -5.54
N GLN A 82 14.25 -0.94 -5.78
CA GLN A 82 14.40 -2.05 -6.71
C GLN A 82 14.71 -3.32 -5.91
N LEU A 83 14.00 -4.39 -6.18
CA LEU A 83 14.28 -5.73 -5.68
C LEU A 83 14.82 -6.57 -6.83
N SER A 84 16.07 -7.02 -6.68
CA SER A 84 16.69 -7.91 -7.67
C SER A 84 16.19 -9.34 -7.53
N ALA A 85 15.67 -9.91 -8.62
CA ALA A 85 15.24 -11.29 -8.68
C ALA A 85 16.40 -12.28 -8.49
N THR A 86 17.60 -11.92 -8.94
CA THR A 86 18.77 -12.78 -8.87
C THR A 86 19.45 -12.81 -7.50
N THR A 87 19.52 -11.65 -6.82
CA THR A 87 20.26 -11.50 -5.57
C THR A 87 19.37 -11.32 -4.35
N SER A 88 18.06 -11.11 -4.54
CA SER A 88 17.11 -10.73 -3.49
C SER A 88 17.51 -9.44 -2.74
N GLN A 89 18.32 -8.60 -3.38
CA GLN A 89 18.77 -7.35 -2.81
C GLN A 89 17.74 -6.27 -3.04
N LEU A 90 17.32 -5.60 -1.96
CA LEU A 90 16.47 -4.42 -1.97
C LEU A 90 17.36 -3.17 -1.95
N THR A 91 17.25 -2.33 -2.99
CA THR A 91 18.06 -1.10 -3.15
C THR A 91 17.14 0.10 -3.29
N TYR A 92 17.37 1.17 -2.52
CA TYR A 92 16.63 2.43 -2.63
C TYR A 92 17.10 3.24 -3.83
N ILE A 93 16.16 3.81 -4.60
CA ILE A 93 16.40 4.68 -5.74
C ILE A 93 16.05 6.12 -5.34
N SER A 94 17.08 6.94 -5.11
CA SER A 94 16.90 8.33 -4.69
C SER A 94 16.38 9.21 -5.83
N GLY A 95 15.52 10.18 -5.50
CA GLY A 95 15.02 11.19 -6.44
C GLY A 95 13.97 10.67 -7.43
N ALA A 96 13.45 9.47 -7.25
CA ALA A 96 12.42 8.91 -8.12
C ALA A 96 11.13 9.75 -8.08
N SER A 97 10.50 9.89 -9.25
CA SER A 97 9.14 10.42 -9.39
C SER A 97 8.12 9.29 -9.40
N PHE A 98 6.88 9.60 -9.06
CA PHE A 98 5.74 8.70 -9.21
C PHE A 98 4.94 9.09 -10.45
N TYR A 99 4.60 8.10 -11.28
CA TYR A 99 3.81 8.30 -12.50
C TYR A 99 2.62 7.34 -12.51
N GLN A 100 1.47 7.84 -12.92
CA GLN A 100 0.30 7.06 -13.33
C GLN A 100 -0.23 7.65 -14.63
N SER A 101 -0.74 6.81 -15.53
CA SER A 101 -1.36 7.29 -16.76
C SER A 101 -2.70 7.98 -16.50
N VAL A 102 -3.18 8.79 -17.45
CA VAL A 102 -4.50 9.43 -17.38
C VAL A 102 -5.63 8.40 -17.41
N GLU A 103 -5.42 7.27 -18.07
CA GLU A 103 -6.39 6.16 -18.13
C GLU A 103 -6.63 5.54 -16.76
N ILE A 104 -5.59 5.47 -15.93
CA ILE A 104 -5.64 4.90 -14.58
C ILE A 104 -6.12 5.93 -13.56
N ASN A 105 -5.57 7.13 -13.63
CA ASN A 105 -5.94 8.24 -12.74
C ASN A 105 -6.36 9.47 -13.54
N PRO A 106 -7.64 9.56 -13.95
CA PRO A 106 -8.14 10.67 -14.76
C PRO A 106 -8.03 12.05 -14.07
N LEU A 107 -7.91 12.06 -12.75
CA LEU A 107 -7.85 13.30 -11.97
C LEU A 107 -6.42 13.84 -11.81
N ASN A 108 -5.47 12.95 -11.47
CA ASN A 108 -4.10 13.34 -11.09
C ASN A 108 -3.02 12.60 -11.93
N GLY A 109 -3.38 11.87 -12.99
CA GLY A 109 -2.46 11.15 -13.85
C GLY A 109 -1.90 12.01 -14.99
N GLY A 110 -0.98 11.42 -15.77
CA GLY A 110 -0.41 12.03 -16.98
C GLY A 110 0.83 12.89 -16.73
N GLU A 111 1.29 12.99 -15.50
CA GLU A 111 2.51 13.74 -15.14
C GLU A 111 3.41 12.98 -14.16
N HIS A 112 4.71 13.25 -14.22
CA HIS A 112 5.66 12.79 -13.23
C HIS A 112 5.54 13.64 -11.95
N ARG A 113 5.08 13.02 -10.86
CA ARG A 113 4.88 13.69 -9.59
C ARG A 113 6.10 13.51 -8.69
N HIS A 114 6.76 14.61 -8.37
CA HIS A 114 7.94 14.64 -7.49
C HIS A 114 7.51 14.96 -6.06
N PHE A 115 7.09 13.93 -5.35
CA PHE A 115 6.76 14.05 -3.92
C PHE A 115 8.03 14.22 -3.07
N SER A 116 7.85 14.74 -1.85
CA SER A 116 8.89 14.68 -0.83
C SER A 116 9.34 13.24 -0.65
N GLN A 117 10.65 13.02 -0.63
CA GLN A 117 11.21 11.67 -0.51
C GLN A 117 11.05 11.14 0.92
N LEU A 118 11.12 9.81 1.08
CA LEU A 118 11.23 9.20 2.40
C LEU A 118 12.46 9.76 3.13
N ASP A 119 12.35 9.98 4.45
CA ASP A 119 13.48 10.37 5.26
C ASP A 119 14.57 9.29 5.28
N ALA A 120 15.81 9.68 5.51
CA ALA A 120 16.94 8.77 5.55
C ALA A 120 16.76 7.66 6.60
N ASP A 121 16.18 7.99 7.76
CA ASP A 121 15.89 7.02 8.82
C ASP A 121 14.78 6.05 8.39
N THR A 122 13.77 6.52 7.64
CA THR A 122 12.73 5.67 7.04
C THR A 122 13.32 4.72 6.01
N VAL A 123 14.15 5.23 5.10
CA VAL A 123 14.79 4.43 4.03
C VAL A 123 15.61 3.27 4.59
N THR A 124 16.27 3.47 5.72
CA THR A 124 17.12 2.46 6.37
C THR A 124 16.43 1.69 7.49
N ASN A 125 15.13 1.93 7.71
CA ASN A 125 14.39 1.32 8.81
C ASN A 125 14.24 -0.20 8.63
N PRO A 126 14.70 -1.02 9.58
CA PRO A 126 14.61 -2.48 9.47
C PRO A 126 13.17 -3.01 9.36
N PHE A 127 12.21 -2.36 10.03
CA PHE A 127 10.79 -2.76 9.95
C PHE A 127 10.26 -2.58 8.52
N LEU A 128 10.51 -1.42 7.89
CA LEU A 128 10.07 -1.16 6.52
C LEU A 128 10.70 -2.17 5.54
N ARG A 129 12.01 -2.40 5.68
CA ARG A 129 12.70 -3.37 4.83
C ARG A 129 12.09 -4.77 4.93
N GLU A 130 11.92 -5.28 6.13
CA GLU A 130 11.34 -6.62 6.35
C GLU A 130 9.87 -6.70 5.92
N LEU A 131 9.12 -5.60 6.06
CA LEU A 131 7.74 -5.52 5.59
C LEU A 131 7.65 -5.59 4.06
N ILE A 132 8.47 -4.83 3.33
CA ILE A 132 8.53 -4.88 1.87
C ILE A 132 8.80 -6.32 1.40
N LEU A 133 9.80 -6.99 1.97
CA LEU A 133 10.16 -8.36 1.61
C LEU A 133 9.06 -9.36 1.98
N PHE A 134 8.43 -9.19 3.13
CA PHE A 134 7.30 -10.01 3.56
C PHE A 134 6.12 -9.87 2.61
N ASP A 135 5.67 -8.64 2.30
CA ASP A 135 4.54 -8.39 1.40
C ASP A 135 4.82 -8.94 0.00
N PHE A 136 6.01 -8.71 -0.53
CA PHE A 136 6.44 -9.28 -1.80
C PHE A 136 6.30 -10.80 -1.83
N ALA A 137 6.80 -11.47 -0.80
CA ALA A 137 6.72 -12.94 -0.69
C ALA A 137 5.27 -13.44 -0.60
N GLN A 138 4.37 -12.73 0.08
CA GLN A 138 2.95 -13.08 0.15
C GLN A 138 2.25 -12.94 -1.20
N LEU A 139 2.49 -11.82 -1.89
CA LEU A 139 1.86 -11.45 -3.15
C LEU A 139 2.33 -12.33 -4.31
N THR A 140 3.60 -12.72 -4.30
CA THR A 140 4.22 -13.52 -5.36
C THR A 140 4.29 -15.00 -5.04
N SER A 141 3.73 -15.46 -3.93
CA SER A 141 3.82 -16.86 -3.45
C SER A 141 3.37 -17.93 -4.45
N LYS A 142 2.62 -17.57 -5.48
CA LYS A 142 2.13 -18.46 -6.55
C LYS A 142 2.80 -18.19 -7.90
N LYS A 143 3.83 -17.35 -7.95
CA LYS A 143 4.52 -16.96 -9.17
C LYS A 143 5.96 -17.46 -9.20
N HIS A 144 6.46 -17.71 -10.40
CA HIS A 144 7.89 -17.79 -10.66
C HIS A 144 8.44 -16.39 -10.87
N ILE A 145 9.48 -16.02 -10.13
CA ILE A 145 10.07 -14.68 -10.17
C ILE A 145 11.33 -14.75 -11.04
N GLU A 146 11.27 -14.11 -12.21
CA GLU A 146 12.38 -14.04 -13.17
C GLU A 146 12.91 -12.62 -13.30
N ASP A 147 12.03 -11.63 -13.24
CA ASP A 147 12.34 -10.22 -13.42
C ASP A 147 12.62 -9.50 -12.10
N ASP A 148 13.41 -8.44 -12.16
CA ASP A 148 13.52 -7.46 -11.07
C ASP A 148 12.17 -6.74 -10.88
N TRP A 149 11.96 -6.22 -9.68
CA TRP A 149 10.75 -5.50 -9.32
C TRP A 149 11.04 -4.07 -8.85
N LEU A 150 10.20 -3.15 -9.26
CA LEU A 150 10.14 -1.81 -8.70
C LEU A 150 9.07 -1.77 -7.60
N ILE A 151 9.42 -1.17 -6.48
CA ILE A 151 8.57 -1.13 -5.30
C ILE A 151 8.41 0.30 -4.84
N GLY A 152 7.22 0.86 -5.05
CA GLY A 152 6.83 2.18 -4.58
C GLY A 152 6.39 2.11 -3.12
N VAL A 153 6.89 3.02 -2.29
CA VAL A 153 6.51 3.15 -0.88
C VAL A 153 5.91 4.53 -0.66
N HIS A 154 4.67 4.59 -0.21
CA HIS A 154 3.93 5.82 0.02
C HIS A 154 3.51 5.93 1.49
N GLN A 155 4.00 6.95 2.15
CA GLN A 155 3.46 7.41 3.43
C GLN A 155 2.39 8.47 3.13
N ILE A 156 1.14 8.21 3.54
CA ILE A 156 0.01 9.09 3.21
C ILE A 156 -0.76 9.39 4.49
N ARG A 157 -1.00 10.67 4.74
CA ARG A 157 -1.97 11.17 5.72
C ARG A 157 -3.12 11.86 5.01
N ILE A 158 -4.34 11.45 5.35
CA ILE A 158 -5.56 12.16 4.96
C ILE A 158 -6.11 12.87 6.19
N LEU A 159 -6.32 14.17 6.09
CA LEU A 159 -6.84 15.03 7.16
C LEU A 159 -8.34 15.26 6.96
N ALA A 160 -9.05 15.41 8.06
CA ALA A 160 -10.40 15.96 8.09
C ALA A 160 -10.44 17.02 9.18
N THR A 161 -10.86 18.23 8.85
CA THR A 161 -10.99 19.35 9.81
C THR A 161 -12.46 19.70 10.01
N SER A 162 -12.77 20.61 10.92
CA SER A 162 -14.14 21.05 11.14
C SER A 162 -14.75 21.60 9.85
N GLY A 163 -15.80 20.92 9.35
CA GLY A 163 -16.50 21.30 8.11
C GLY A 163 -15.80 20.93 6.79
N VAL A 164 -14.57 20.37 6.85
CA VAL A 164 -13.85 19.95 5.65
C VAL A 164 -13.54 18.46 5.74
N GLN A 165 -14.09 17.69 4.79
CA GLN A 165 -13.80 16.27 4.67
C GLN A 165 -12.48 16.02 3.93
N GLY A 166 -11.81 14.90 4.27
CA GLY A 166 -10.68 14.38 3.51
C GLY A 166 -11.13 13.27 2.57
N ASN A 167 -10.65 13.26 1.32
CA ASN A 167 -10.99 12.27 0.31
C ASN A 167 -9.78 11.35 0.05
N PRO A 168 -9.78 10.10 0.53
CA PRO A 168 -8.68 9.16 0.25
C PRO A 168 -8.56 8.81 -1.23
N THR A 169 -9.70 8.69 -1.95
CA THR A 169 -9.78 8.41 -3.38
C THR A 169 -10.63 9.48 -4.08
N PRO A 170 -10.07 10.71 -4.32
CA PRO A 170 -10.83 11.81 -4.90
C PRO A 170 -11.32 11.52 -6.33
N GLU A 171 -10.64 10.62 -7.05
CA GLU A 171 -11.01 10.08 -8.36
C GLU A 171 -12.22 9.12 -8.31
N GLY A 172 -12.64 8.70 -7.11
CA GLY A 172 -13.75 7.76 -6.92
C GLY A 172 -13.32 6.29 -7.03
N THR A 173 -14.16 5.45 -7.63
CA THR A 173 -13.87 4.02 -7.83
C THR A 173 -12.91 3.85 -9.00
N HIS A 174 -11.75 3.24 -8.77
CA HIS A 174 -10.66 3.08 -9.73
C HIS A 174 -9.97 1.72 -9.59
N ARG A 175 -8.99 1.48 -10.43
CA ARG A 175 -7.98 0.43 -10.34
C ARG A 175 -6.61 1.06 -10.24
N ASP A 176 -5.66 0.31 -9.70
CA ASP A 176 -4.25 0.68 -9.76
C ASP A 176 -3.58 0.01 -10.98
N ASP A 177 -2.48 0.58 -11.45
CA ASP A 177 -1.73 0.03 -12.59
C ASP A 177 -0.64 -0.95 -12.15
N GLU A 178 -0.32 -0.92 -10.90
CA GLU A 178 0.69 -1.76 -10.25
C GLU A 178 0.23 -3.22 -10.23
N ASN A 179 1.17 -4.17 -10.38
CA ASN A 179 0.84 -5.60 -10.38
C ASN A 179 0.12 -6.01 -9.09
N TYR A 180 0.61 -5.45 -7.97
CA TYR A 180 0.05 -5.65 -6.65
C TYR A 180 0.22 -4.42 -5.79
N THR A 181 -0.68 -4.25 -4.84
CA THR A 181 -0.61 -3.23 -3.79
C THR A 181 -0.91 -3.85 -2.43
N ALA A 182 -0.10 -3.48 -1.43
CA ALA A 182 -0.34 -3.74 -0.02
C ALA A 182 -0.64 -2.42 0.68
N GLN A 183 -1.71 -2.34 1.47
CA GLN A 183 -2.02 -1.18 2.28
C GLN A 183 -2.17 -1.54 3.75
N HIS A 184 -1.44 -0.84 4.61
CA HIS A 184 -1.44 -1.00 6.06
C HIS A 184 -1.95 0.27 6.74
N LEU A 185 -2.87 0.12 7.70
CA LEU A 185 -3.30 1.23 8.54
C LEU A 185 -2.21 1.53 9.59
N ILE A 186 -1.72 2.76 9.60
CA ILE A 186 -0.75 3.21 10.60
C ILE A 186 -1.47 3.90 11.76
N ALA A 187 -2.39 4.82 11.45
CA ALA A 187 -3.17 5.47 12.49
C ALA A 187 -4.55 5.87 11.98
N ARG A 188 -5.47 5.94 12.93
CA ARG A 188 -6.82 6.46 12.73
C ARG A 188 -7.20 7.24 13.98
N HIS A 189 -7.35 8.55 13.85
CA HIS A 189 -7.62 9.43 14.98
C HIS A 189 -8.82 10.33 14.68
N ASN A 190 -9.79 10.38 15.58
CA ASN A 190 -10.93 11.30 15.58
C ASN A 190 -11.63 11.46 14.22
N ILE A 191 -11.93 10.34 13.54
CA ILE A 191 -12.63 10.36 12.24
C ILE A 191 -13.78 9.37 12.13
N GLY A 192 -14.83 9.79 11.41
CA GLY A 192 -15.83 8.94 10.77
C GLY A 192 -15.44 8.62 9.32
N GLY A 193 -16.12 7.70 8.65
CA GLY A 193 -15.83 7.32 7.26
C GLY A 193 -14.54 6.50 7.09
N GLY A 194 -13.86 6.65 5.96
CA GLY A 194 -12.67 5.87 5.61
C GLY A 194 -12.98 4.37 5.48
N ILE A 195 -14.10 4.07 4.85
CA ILE A 195 -14.59 2.70 4.58
C ILE A 195 -14.09 2.29 3.22
N ASN A 196 -13.42 1.15 3.14
CA ASN A 196 -12.93 0.58 1.89
C ASN A 196 -14.03 -0.25 1.24
N TYR A 197 -14.22 -0.08 -0.07
CA TYR A 197 -15.17 -0.81 -0.90
C TYR A 197 -14.42 -1.55 -2.00
N PHE A 198 -14.72 -2.84 -2.19
CA PHE A 198 -14.07 -3.74 -3.16
C PHE A 198 -15.13 -4.29 -4.09
N TYR A 199 -15.02 -3.99 -5.41
CA TYR A 199 -16.08 -4.25 -6.38
C TYR A 199 -15.81 -5.43 -7.32
N GLY A 200 -14.64 -6.08 -7.19
CA GLY A 200 -14.20 -7.18 -8.05
C GLY A 200 -13.51 -6.70 -9.33
N SER A 201 -13.33 -7.62 -10.30
CA SER A 201 -12.40 -7.48 -11.44
C SER A 201 -13.07 -7.37 -12.81
N GLY A 202 -14.37 -7.13 -12.91
CA GLY A 202 -15.07 -6.96 -14.19
C GLY A 202 -14.54 -5.78 -15.02
N PRO A 203 -14.95 -5.63 -16.30
CA PRO A 203 -14.52 -4.52 -17.16
C PRO A 203 -14.95 -3.16 -16.62
N GLN A 204 -15.99 -3.13 -15.80
CA GLN A 204 -16.47 -1.97 -15.04
C GLN A 204 -16.74 -2.37 -13.59
N PRO A 205 -16.71 -1.42 -12.63
CA PRO A 205 -17.05 -1.74 -11.25
C PRO A 205 -18.48 -2.27 -11.17
N SER A 206 -18.69 -3.32 -10.38
CA SER A 206 -20.03 -3.82 -10.08
C SER A 206 -20.84 -2.75 -9.34
N GLY A 207 -22.16 -2.73 -9.54
CA GLY A 207 -23.03 -1.76 -8.89
C GLY A 207 -23.11 -1.89 -7.35
N ARG A 208 -22.62 -3.03 -6.81
CA ARG A 208 -22.51 -3.27 -5.38
C ARG A 208 -21.12 -3.82 -5.04
N PRO A 209 -20.48 -3.36 -3.96
CA PRO A 209 -19.22 -3.93 -3.52
C PRO A 209 -19.37 -5.40 -3.12
N GLN A 210 -18.39 -6.22 -3.48
CA GLN A 210 -18.28 -7.62 -3.05
C GLN A 210 -17.85 -7.72 -1.58
N ALA A 211 -17.06 -6.75 -1.14
CA ALA A 211 -16.69 -6.61 0.27
C ALA A 211 -16.63 -5.13 0.67
N VAL A 212 -16.90 -4.90 1.95
CA VAL A 212 -16.82 -3.58 2.60
C VAL A 212 -16.02 -3.78 3.88
N TRP A 213 -14.98 -2.99 4.07
CA TRP A 213 -14.16 -3.10 5.27
C TRP A 213 -13.65 -1.76 5.78
N LYS A 214 -13.77 -1.56 7.08
CA LYS A 214 -13.22 -0.41 7.78
C LYS A 214 -12.03 -0.85 8.61
N GLN A 215 -10.83 -0.46 8.20
CA GLN A 215 -9.64 -0.62 9.02
C GLN A 215 -9.77 0.23 10.28
N GLN A 216 -9.50 -0.33 11.45
CA GLN A 216 -9.67 0.32 12.75
C GLN A 216 -8.45 0.21 13.65
N SER A 217 -7.76 -0.92 13.61
CA SER A 217 -6.59 -1.21 14.42
C SER A 217 -5.30 -0.94 13.65
N TYR A 218 -4.26 -0.47 14.36
CA TYR A 218 -2.92 -0.39 13.79
C TYR A 218 -2.57 -1.70 13.09
N PHE A 219 -2.07 -1.58 11.87
CA PHE A 219 -1.70 -2.68 10.99
C PHE A 219 -2.86 -3.53 10.43
N ASP A 220 -4.14 -3.15 10.58
CA ASP A 220 -5.18 -3.70 9.72
C ASP A 220 -4.78 -3.49 8.27
N SER A 221 -4.68 -4.56 7.48
CA SER A 221 -4.05 -4.53 6.15
C SER A 221 -4.94 -5.15 5.09
N TYR A 222 -4.88 -4.62 3.86
CA TYR A 222 -5.43 -5.31 2.71
C TYR A 222 -4.44 -5.31 1.55
N TYR A 223 -4.58 -6.33 0.74
CA TYR A 223 -3.73 -6.61 -0.41
C TYR A 223 -4.62 -6.80 -1.61
N PHE A 224 -4.18 -6.37 -2.78
CA PHE A 224 -4.93 -6.55 -4.02
C PHE A 224 -4.04 -6.54 -5.26
N ASP A 225 -4.59 -7.03 -6.37
CA ASP A 225 -3.96 -6.95 -7.67
C ASP A 225 -4.61 -5.87 -8.55
N ARG A 226 -3.95 -5.54 -9.67
CA ARG A 226 -4.37 -4.54 -10.64
C ARG A 226 -5.78 -4.73 -11.23
N SER A 227 -6.39 -5.90 -11.04
CA SER A 227 -7.72 -6.19 -11.58
C SER A 227 -8.84 -5.64 -10.72
N LEU A 228 -8.57 -5.32 -9.47
CA LEU A 228 -9.56 -4.94 -8.48
C LEU A 228 -10.06 -3.50 -8.66
N TRP A 229 -11.36 -3.32 -8.86
CA TRP A 229 -12.01 -2.03 -8.67
C TRP A 229 -12.23 -1.76 -7.18
N HIS A 230 -11.76 -0.61 -6.71
CA HIS A 230 -11.89 -0.24 -5.31
C HIS A 230 -12.08 1.26 -5.11
N SER A 231 -12.53 1.64 -3.91
CA SER A 231 -12.62 3.03 -3.47
C SER A 231 -12.63 3.11 -1.95
N VAL A 232 -12.39 4.31 -1.43
CA VAL A 232 -12.47 4.59 0.02
C VAL A 232 -13.40 5.77 0.24
N SER A 233 -14.36 5.63 1.15
CA SER A 233 -15.27 6.75 1.46
C SER A 233 -14.50 7.92 2.07
N PRO A 234 -14.99 9.14 1.89
CA PRO A 234 -14.46 10.30 2.60
C PRO A 234 -14.37 10.08 4.11
N ILE A 235 -13.41 10.77 4.73
CA ILE A 235 -13.33 10.89 6.18
C ILE A 235 -13.85 12.25 6.63
N VAL A 236 -14.50 12.25 7.78
CA VAL A 236 -15.01 13.48 8.44
C VAL A 236 -14.47 13.52 9.87
N SER A 237 -14.24 14.72 10.41
CA SER A 237 -13.87 14.85 11.82
C SER A 237 -14.97 14.29 12.74
N GLY A 238 -14.59 13.49 13.71
CA GLY A 238 -15.50 12.89 14.68
C GLY A 238 -16.10 13.90 15.67
N ASN A 239 -15.35 14.94 16.01
CA ASN A 239 -15.79 16.04 16.90
C ASN A 239 -15.79 17.35 16.10
N ARG A 240 -16.77 18.23 16.38
CA ARG A 240 -16.91 19.51 15.68
C ARG A 240 -15.70 20.45 15.85
N ASP A 241 -14.97 20.32 16.95
CA ASP A 241 -13.90 21.24 17.35
C ASP A 241 -12.49 20.62 17.27
N GLY A 242 -12.33 19.47 16.60
CA GLY A 242 -11.04 18.79 16.52
C GLY A 242 -10.76 18.22 15.14
N ASP A 243 -9.50 18.32 14.73
CA ASP A 243 -9.01 17.67 13.53
C ASP A 243 -8.96 16.15 13.71
N GLY A 244 -9.12 15.45 12.60
CA GLY A 244 -8.98 14.01 12.53
C GLY A 244 -8.11 13.59 11.36
N TYR A 245 -7.55 12.39 11.42
CA TYR A 245 -6.70 11.90 10.33
C TYR A 245 -6.74 10.38 10.18
N ARG A 246 -6.37 9.94 8.99
CA ARG A 246 -6.10 8.55 8.63
C ARG A 246 -4.73 8.47 8.00
N ASP A 247 -3.83 7.70 8.61
CA ASP A 247 -2.48 7.44 8.14
C ASP A 247 -2.40 6.03 7.57
N VAL A 248 -1.85 5.92 6.39
CA VAL A 248 -1.65 4.63 5.71
C VAL A 248 -0.26 4.55 5.10
N LEU A 249 0.30 3.37 5.16
CA LEU A 249 1.43 2.94 4.35
C LEU A 249 0.86 2.17 3.16
N LEU A 250 1.25 2.57 1.95
CA LEU A 250 0.89 1.87 0.73
C LEU A 250 2.19 1.44 0.05
N ILE A 251 2.27 0.17 -0.32
CA ILE A 251 3.45 -0.42 -0.97
C ILE A 251 3.00 -1.04 -2.27
N ASP A 252 3.52 -0.52 -3.38
CA ASP A 252 3.22 -0.92 -4.73
C ASP A 252 4.31 -1.81 -5.30
N PHE A 253 3.93 -2.82 -6.07
CA PHE A 253 4.84 -3.79 -6.66
C PHE A 253 4.63 -3.87 -8.17
N VAL A 254 5.66 -3.55 -8.95
CA VAL A 254 5.63 -3.53 -10.42
C VAL A 254 6.77 -4.38 -10.96
N GLU A 255 6.50 -5.34 -11.86
CA GLU A 255 7.54 -6.04 -12.60
C GLU A 255 8.30 -5.08 -13.52
N SER A 256 9.63 -5.06 -13.45
CA SER A 256 10.45 -4.09 -14.21
C SER A 256 10.26 -4.21 -15.73
N SER A 257 10.01 -5.41 -16.25
CA SER A 257 9.70 -5.63 -17.67
C SER A 257 8.43 -4.91 -18.14
N LYS A 258 7.54 -4.56 -17.22
CA LYS A 258 6.30 -3.82 -17.52
C LYS A 258 6.45 -2.32 -17.30
N ALA A 259 7.41 -1.90 -16.46
CA ALA A 259 7.69 -0.48 -16.21
C ALA A 259 8.34 0.22 -17.43
N THR A 260 8.99 -0.55 -18.32
CA THR A 260 9.65 -0.03 -19.52
C THR A 260 8.73 0.14 -20.73
N GLY A 261 7.45 -0.16 -20.61
CA GLY A 261 6.46 -0.11 -21.71
C GLY A 261 5.73 1.23 -21.88
N THR A 262 6.17 2.28 -21.22
CA THR A 262 5.58 3.64 -21.34
C THR A 262 6.65 4.62 -21.81
N ASP A 263 7.05 4.53 -23.09
CA ASP A 263 7.63 5.62 -23.87
C ASP A 263 6.55 6.33 -24.70
#